data_25dd32a13223505169fa39cc88ba6632
#
_entry.id   25dd32a13223505169fa39cc88ba6632
#
_cell.length_a   1.000
_cell.length_b   1.000
_cell.length_c   1.000
_cell.angle_alpha   90.00
_cell.angle_beta   90.00
_cell.angle_gamma   90.00
#
_symmetry.space_group_name_H-M   'P 1'
#
loop_
_entity.id
_entity.type
_entity.pdbx_description
1 polymer ?
#
loop_
_entity_poly.entity_id
_entity_poly.type
_entity_poly.pdbx_seq_one_letter_code
_entity_poly.pdbx_strand_id
1 'polypeptide(L)'
;MQIKPVIACAGLLAGSLAVLSGTATAQAAPVLQRSAAAPAAASAVAAVDAAALYVAPDGTDDAAGTESDPTTLSSAISRVESGGTIYLRGGTYHYAETVTIPPGNDGTSSARTTLAAYPGESPVLNFAEMSEDPAHRGLAVNGAYWHVNGITVEHAGDNGIFVGGSNNIIERVVTRFNHDSGLQISRIASTTPDDEWPAGNLILSSESHDNADSDGEDADGFASKLTSGPGNVFRYTVSHNNIDDGWDLYTKTDTGPIGPVTIEDSLSYGNGTLSDGTVNADGDRNGFKLGGDDIEVDHIVRRNIAYDNGHHGFTYNSNPGSMTVSDNVSIDNEERNFSFDKGTSVFRNNTSCRSGSGSNDKTIGDADGSNQFWTGSNGSRCSAYDGAMDWSFASDGHLVVTFGGTEVTP
;
A
#
# COMPACT_ATOMS: atom_id res chain seq x y z
N MET A 1 48.84 -36.63 33.15
CA MET A 1 48.75 -38.05 33.45
C MET A 1 47.60 -38.54 32.57
N GLN A 2 47.89 -38.94 31.34
CA GLN A 2 48.00 -40.30 30.82
C GLN A 2 46.69 -41.07 31.09
N ILE A 3 46.02 -41.75 30.21
CA ILE A 3 46.22 -42.27 28.84
C ILE A 3 44.91 -43.01 28.49
N LYS A 4 44.39 -42.86 27.31
CA LYS A 4 43.89 -43.80 26.27
C LYS A 4 43.41 -45.22 26.64
N PRO A 5 42.89 -45.95 25.61
CA PRO A 5 41.54 -46.09 25.05
C PRO A 5 41.11 -47.60 25.10
N VAL A 6 39.90 -47.91 24.68
CA VAL A 6 39.58 -49.30 24.24
C VAL A 6 38.62 -49.26 23.03
N ILE A 7 38.99 -50.11 22.09
CA ILE A 7 38.51 -50.36 20.75
C ILE A 7 37.56 -51.58 20.76
N ALA A 8 36.61 -51.54 19.81
CA ALA A 8 36.00 -52.59 19.01
C ALA A 8 34.91 -53.50 19.62
N CYS A 9 33.82 -53.67 18.92
CA CYS A 9 33.67 -54.73 17.94
C CYS A 9 32.34 -54.60 17.15
N ALA A 10 32.44 -54.95 15.89
CA ALA A 10 31.43 -54.95 14.86
C ALA A 10 30.34 -56.01 15.07
N GLY A 11 29.15 -55.70 14.58
CA GLY A 11 28.08 -56.62 14.35
C GLY A 11 27.26 -56.19 13.16
N LEU A 12 27.52 -56.78 12.00
CA LEU A 12 26.66 -56.63 10.81
C LEU A 12 25.33 -57.34 11.05
N LEU A 13 24.24 -56.66 10.84
CA LEU A 13 22.95 -57.24 10.53
C LEU A 13 22.34 -56.49 9.35
N ALA A 14 22.28 -57.14 8.21
CA ALA A 14 21.62 -56.70 7.01
C ALA A 14 20.09 -56.73 7.23
N GLY A 15 19.46 -55.58 7.23
CA GLY A 15 18.01 -55.44 7.17
C GLY A 15 17.64 -54.60 5.95
N SER A 16 17.06 -55.25 4.96
CA SER A 16 16.54 -54.62 3.76
C SER A 16 15.38 -53.67 4.12
N LEU A 17 15.60 -52.35 4.07
CA LEU A 17 14.51 -51.39 4.10
C LEU A 17 14.19 -50.96 2.66
N ALA A 18 12.96 -51.31 2.24
CA ALA A 18 12.38 -50.77 1.02
C ALA A 18 12.21 -49.28 1.15
N VAL A 19 12.94 -48.53 0.34
CA VAL A 19 12.77 -47.04 0.21
C VAL A 19 11.51 -46.82 -0.62
N LEU A 20 10.41 -46.47 0.04
CA LEU A 20 9.28 -45.83 -0.60
C LEU A 20 9.70 -44.39 -0.86
N SER A 21 10.09 -44.08 -2.10
CA SER A 21 10.25 -42.74 -2.61
C SER A 21 8.86 -42.10 -2.76
N GLY A 22 8.37 -41.50 -1.69
CA GLY A 22 7.30 -40.53 -1.77
C GLY A 22 7.85 -39.23 -2.34
N THR A 23 7.57 -38.97 -3.61
CA THR A 23 7.73 -37.64 -4.17
C THR A 23 6.71 -36.74 -3.51
N ALA A 24 7.13 -35.95 -2.54
CA ALA A 24 6.38 -34.79 -2.10
C ALA A 24 6.35 -33.83 -3.28
N THR A 25 5.27 -33.74 -4.00
CA THR A 25 4.96 -32.63 -4.87
C THR A 25 4.69 -31.46 -3.95
N ALA A 26 5.63 -30.53 -3.89
CA ALA A 26 5.35 -29.20 -3.37
C ALA A 26 4.20 -28.63 -4.22
N GLN A 27 3.04 -28.52 -3.63
CA GLN A 27 1.90 -27.84 -4.21
C GLN A 27 2.24 -26.34 -4.10
N ALA A 28 2.60 -25.75 -5.22
CA ALA A 28 2.72 -24.30 -5.30
C ALA A 28 1.36 -23.71 -4.89
N ALA A 29 1.40 -22.74 -4.00
CA ALA A 29 0.24 -21.93 -3.67
C ALA A 29 -0.40 -21.41 -4.96
N PRO A 30 -1.73 -21.33 -5.05
CA PRO A 30 -2.36 -20.81 -6.25
C PRO A 30 -1.92 -19.35 -6.42
N VAL A 31 -1.22 -19.10 -7.52
CA VAL A 31 -0.97 -17.73 -7.99
C VAL A 31 -2.36 -17.12 -8.22
N LEU A 32 -2.69 -16.08 -7.44
CA LEU A 32 -3.91 -15.29 -7.64
C LEU A 32 -3.79 -14.59 -8.99
N GLN A 33 -4.31 -15.24 -10.04
CA GLN A 33 -4.40 -14.61 -11.35
C GLN A 33 -5.53 -13.56 -11.28
N ARG A 34 -5.13 -12.30 -11.34
CA ARG A 34 -6.05 -11.20 -11.62
C ARG A 34 -6.83 -11.54 -12.89
N SER A 35 -8.11 -11.87 -12.74
CA SER A 35 -9.00 -11.92 -13.87
C SER A 35 -9.20 -10.48 -14.33
N ALA A 36 -8.50 -10.09 -15.39
CA ALA A 36 -8.76 -8.82 -16.04
C ALA A 36 -10.15 -8.91 -16.71
N ALA A 37 -11.17 -8.64 -15.93
CA ALA A 37 -12.45 -8.25 -16.51
C ALA A 37 -12.22 -6.91 -17.18
N ALA A 38 -12.22 -6.91 -18.50
CA ALA A 38 -12.18 -5.67 -19.28
C ALA A 38 -13.30 -4.76 -18.75
N PRO A 39 -13.02 -3.51 -18.37
CA PRO A 39 -14.05 -2.60 -17.96
C PRO A 39 -15.03 -2.44 -19.13
N ALA A 40 -16.30 -2.73 -18.89
CA ALA A 40 -17.36 -2.30 -19.79
C ALA A 40 -17.36 -0.76 -19.75
N ALA A 41 -16.68 -0.15 -20.72
CA ALA A 41 -16.58 1.29 -20.86
C ALA A 41 -17.98 1.85 -21.15
N ALA A 42 -18.66 2.28 -20.10
CA ALA A 42 -19.68 3.31 -20.24
C ALA A 42 -18.92 4.63 -20.38
N SER A 43 -18.56 4.99 -21.62
CA SER A 43 -17.96 6.28 -21.95
C SER A 43 -18.97 7.39 -21.69
N ALA A 44 -18.99 7.91 -20.47
CA ALA A 44 -19.35 9.30 -20.29
C ALA A 44 -18.13 10.10 -20.81
N VAL A 45 -18.15 10.53 -22.07
CA VAL A 45 -17.20 11.51 -22.58
C VAL A 45 -17.45 12.79 -21.78
N ALA A 46 -16.65 12.99 -20.73
CA ALA A 46 -16.63 14.26 -20.04
C ALA A 46 -16.23 15.33 -21.06
N ALA A 47 -16.94 16.45 -21.10
CA ALA A 47 -16.55 17.58 -21.93
C ALA A 47 -15.16 18.03 -21.48
N VAL A 48 -14.18 17.92 -22.36
CA VAL A 48 -12.79 18.32 -22.09
C VAL A 48 -12.75 19.85 -22.00
N ASP A 49 -12.14 20.37 -20.94
CA ASP A 49 -12.01 21.81 -20.72
C ASP A 49 -11.17 22.43 -21.85
N ALA A 50 -11.68 23.49 -22.50
CA ALA A 50 -10.98 24.19 -23.57
C ALA A 50 -9.70 24.93 -23.11
N ALA A 51 -9.51 25.09 -21.83
CA ALA A 51 -8.32 25.68 -21.19
C ALA A 51 -7.33 24.63 -20.66
N ALA A 52 -7.56 23.33 -20.87
CA ALA A 52 -6.69 22.26 -20.40
C ALA A 52 -5.34 22.26 -21.15
N LEU A 53 -4.28 21.87 -20.44
CA LEU A 53 -2.99 21.56 -21.03
C LEU A 53 -2.90 20.05 -21.31
N TYR A 54 -2.35 19.72 -22.48
CA TYR A 54 -2.16 18.34 -22.92
C TYR A 54 -0.69 18.00 -22.95
N VAL A 55 -0.40 16.81 -22.44
CA VAL A 55 0.95 16.26 -22.32
C VAL A 55 1.00 14.91 -23.02
N ALA A 56 2.06 14.67 -23.80
CA ALA A 56 2.28 13.38 -24.47
C ALA A 56 3.73 12.90 -24.27
N PRO A 57 4.00 11.58 -24.40
CA PRO A 57 5.37 11.05 -24.25
C PRO A 57 6.39 11.68 -25.22
N ASP A 58 5.96 12.14 -26.37
CA ASP A 58 6.72 12.82 -27.40
C ASP A 58 6.52 14.35 -27.41
N GLY A 59 5.84 14.92 -26.41
CA GLY A 59 5.65 16.35 -26.24
C GLY A 59 6.95 17.11 -26.04
N THR A 60 6.97 18.39 -26.40
CA THR A 60 8.15 19.24 -26.23
C THR A 60 7.85 20.44 -25.36
N ASP A 61 8.88 21.00 -24.67
CA ASP A 61 8.70 22.10 -23.72
C ASP A 61 8.10 23.37 -24.36
N ASP A 62 8.48 23.62 -25.62
CA ASP A 62 8.04 24.79 -26.37
C ASP A 62 6.67 24.62 -27.04
N ALA A 63 6.09 23.41 -27.01
CA ALA A 63 4.79 23.15 -27.62
C ALA A 63 3.66 23.93 -26.92
N ALA A 64 2.59 24.21 -27.67
CA ALA A 64 1.47 25.02 -27.16
C ALA A 64 0.74 24.37 -25.98
N GLY A 65 0.82 23.05 -25.80
CA GLY A 65 0.09 22.30 -24.80
C GLY A 65 -1.37 22.08 -25.18
N THR A 66 -1.67 22.15 -26.47
CA THR A 66 -3.01 21.78 -26.98
C THR A 66 -3.08 20.29 -27.28
N GLU A 67 -4.27 19.74 -27.49
CA GLU A 67 -4.44 18.33 -27.84
C GLU A 67 -3.69 17.92 -29.13
N SER A 68 -3.57 18.85 -30.11
CA SER A 68 -2.86 18.60 -31.37
C SER A 68 -1.36 18.99 -31.33
N ASP A 69 -0.91 19.67 -30.27
CA ASP A 69 0.46 20.12 -30.06
C ASP A 69 0.82 19.99 -28.55
N PRO A 70 0.91 18.74 -28.04
CA PRO A 70 1.09 18.48 -26.61
C PRO A 70 2.49 18.85 -26.14
N THR A 71 2.57 19.31 -24.88
CA THR A 71 3.82 19.69 -24.23
C THR A 71 4.37 18.57 -23.33
N THR A 72 5.49 18.82 -22.63
CA THR A 72 6.01 17.93 -21.57
C THR A 72 5.22 18.13 -20.25
N LEU A 73 5.30 17.15 -19.35
CA LEU A 73 4.66 17.26 -18.03
C LEU A 73 5.27 18.39 -17.20
N SER A 74 6.59 18.55 -17.22
CA SER A 74 7.28 19.63 -16.49
C SER A 74 6.87 21.03 -16.98
N SER A 75 6.77 21.20 -18.30
CA SER A 75 6.29 22.44 -18.90
C SER A 75 4.81 22.70 -18.52
N ALA A 76 3.95 21.67 -18.57
CA ALA A 76 2.54 21.79 -18.18
C ALA A 76 2.37 22.18 -16.70
N ILE A 77 3.11 21.53 -15.78
CA ILE A 77 3.10 21.85 -14.34
C ILE A 77 3.51 23.32 -14.12
N SER A 78 4.50 23.82 -14.84
CA SER A 78 4.95 25.21 -14.69
C SER A 78 3.96 26.26 -15.23
N ARG A 79 3.06 25.86 -16.13
CA ARG A 79 2.14 26.74 -16.87
C ARG A 79 0.70 26.65 -16.40
N VAL A 80 0.31 25.56 -15.75
CA VAL A 80 -1.07 25.39 -15.29
C VAL A 80 -1.41 26.46 -14.24
N GLU A 81 -2.56 27.08 -14.40
CA GLU A 81 -3.10 28.02 -13.42
C GLU A 81 -3.86 27.28 -12.32
N SER A 82 -4.01 27.89 -11.16
CA SER A 82 -4.81 27.34 -10.06
C SER A 82 -6.22 26.98 -10.51
N GLY A 83 -6.62 25.73 -10.29
CA GLY A 83 -7.89 25.19 -10.75
C GLY A 83 -7.89 24.71 -12.21
N GLY A 84 -6.77 24.80 -12.92
CA GLY A 84 -6.62 24.29 -14.28
C GLY A 84 -6.43 22.77 -14.33
N THR A 85 -6.43 22.22 -15.55
CA THR A 85 -6.29 20.79 -15.78
C THR A 85 -5.13 20.47 -16.71
N ILE A 86 -4.35 19.45 -16.34
CA ILE A 86 -3.34 18.82 -17.19
C ILE A 86 -3.83 17.41 -17.54
N TYR A 87 -3.96 17.12 -18.82
CA TYR A 87 -4.26 15.77 -19.33
C TYR A 87 -3.01 15.09 -19.85
N LEU A 88 -2.72 13.92 -19.31
CA LEU A 88 -1.68 13.02 -19.81
C LEU A 88 -2.27 12.08 -20.85
N ARG A 89 -1.72 12.11 -22.07
CA ARG A 89 -2.06 11.13 -23.11
C ARG A 89 -1.47 9.77 -22.76
N GLY A 90 -2.09 8.72 -23.24
CA GLY A 90 -1.61 7.35 -23.01
C GLY A 90 -0.23 7.08 -23.58
N GLY A 91 0.49 6.19 -22.93
CA GLY A 91 1.84 5.79 -23.28
C GLY A 91 2.80 5.89 -22.09
N THR A 92 4.07 5.55 -22.32
CA THR A 92 5.10 5.56 -21.29
C THR A 92 5.95 6.81 -21.40
N TYR A 93 6.04 7.54 -20.31
CA TYR A 93 6.87 8.72 -20.11
C TYR A 93 8.12 8.31 -19.36
N HIS A 94 9.30 8.54 -19.91
CA HIS A 94 10.58 8.17 -19.31
C HIS A 94 11.22 9.37 -18.63
N TYR A 95 11.60 9.19 -17.37
CA TYR A 95 12.22 10.22 -16.54
C TYR A 95 13.48 9.67 -15.85
N ALA A 96 14.54 10.48 -15.83
CA ALA A 96 15.76 10.24 -15.05
C ALA A 96 15.81 11.10 -13.77
N GLU A 97 14.82 11.96 -13.57
CA GLU A 97 14.75 12.88 -12.44
C GLU A 97 13.30 12.96 -11.91
N THR A 98 13.15 13.34 -10.64
CA THR A 98 11.85 13.51 -9.99
C THR A 98 10.99 14.54 -10.74
N VAL A 99 9.78 14.16 -11.07
CA VAL A 99 8.76 15.11 -11.55
C VAL A 99 8.10 15.76 -10.34
N THR A 100 8.22 17.09 -10.23
CA THR A 100 7.78 17.81 -9.04
C THR A 100 6.66 18.81 -9.34
N ILE A 101 5.57 18.70 -8.61
CA ILE A 101 4.59 19.78 -8.40
C ILE A 101 5.11 20.58 -7.20
N PRO A 102 5.67 21.79 -7.40
CA PRO A 102 6.38 22.47 -6.33
C PRO A 102 5.41 23.10 -5.29
N PRO A 103 5.89 23.38 -4.07
CA PRO A 103 5.13 24.17 -3.10
C PRO A 103 4.71 25.52 -3.70
N GLY A 104 3.48 25.95 -3.43
CA GLY A 104 2.92 27.19 -3.96
C GLY A 104 2.32 27.08 -5.36
N ASN A 105 2.50 25.95 -6.05
CA ASN A 105 1.67 25.59 -7.22
C ASN A 105 0.41 24.89 -6.71
N ASP A 106 -0.56 25.69 -6.28
CA ASP A 106 -1.69 25.20 -5.52
C ASP A 106 -3.01 25.38 -6.27
N GLY A 107 -3.91 24.42 -6.08
CA GLY A 107 -5.33 24.64 -6.32
C GLY A 107 -5.99 25.37 -5.15
N THR A 108 -7.31 25.26 -5.06
CA THR A 108 -8.09 25.76 -3.91
C THR A 108 -9.10 24.71 -3.48
N SER A 109 -9.67 24.87 -2.29
CA SER A 109 -10.73 23.98 -1.80
C SER A 109 -11.98 23.96 -2.70
N SER A 110 -12.21 25.01 -3.49
CA SER A 110 -13.35 25.12 -4.41
C SER A 110 -12.99 24.84 -5.88
N ALA A 111 -11.68 24.85 -6.22
CA ALA A 111 -11.17 24.62 -7.56
C ALA A 111 -9.79 23.94 -7.46
N ARG A 112 -9.77 22.61 -7.41
CA ARG A 112 -8.52 21.83 -7.39
C ARG A 112 -7.81 21.95 -8.73
N THR A 113 -6.49 22.03 -8.69
CA THR A 113 -5.68 21.84 -9.90
C THR A 113 -5.62 20.32 -10.18
N THR A 114 -5.78 19.94 -11.44
CA THR A 114 -5.94 18.53 -11.81
C THR A 114 -4.79 18.05 -12.68
N LEU A 115 -4.21 16.89 -12.35
CA LEU A 115 -3.34 16.09 -13.22
C LEU A 115 -4.05 14.76 -13.45
N ALA A 116 -4.51 14.50 -14.67
CA ALA A 116 -5.32 13.32 -14.94
C ALA A 116 -4.92 12.61 -16.24
N ALA A 117 -5.15 11.31 -16.27
CA ALA A 117 -5.17 10.59 -17.54
C ALA A 117 -6.22 11.19 -18.48
N TYR A 118 -5.90 11.29 -19.77
CA TYR A 118 -6.88 11.62 -20.77
C TYR A 118 -7.98 10.53 -20.81
N PRO A 119 -9.26 10.87 -20.94
CA PRO A 119 -10.33 9.90 -20.83
C PRO A 119 -10.16 8.66 -21.72
N GLY A 120 -10.11 7.49 -21.09
CA GLY A 120 -9.94 6.19 -21.78
C GLY A 120 -8.49 5.84 -22.11
N GLU A 121 -7.52 6.64 -21.71
CA GLU A 121 -6.09 6.37 -21.91
C GLU A 121 -5.40 6.01 -20.57
N SER A 122 -4.22 5.38 -20.67
CA SER A 122 -3.48 4.88 -19.51
C SER A 122 -2.02 5.36 -19.58
N PRO A 123 -1.70 6.54 -19.03
CA PRO A 123 -0.35 7.05 -18.94
C PRO A 123 0.45 6.32 -17.86
N VAL A 124 1.72 6.05 -18.17
CA VAL A 124 2.69 5.46 -17.26
C VAL A 124 3.89 6.39 -17.12
N LEU A 125 4.14 6.88 -15.91
CA LEU A 125 5.34 7.63 -15.56
C LEU A 125 6.40 6.61 -15.10
N ASN A 126 7.40 6.37 -15.92
CA ASN A 126 8.44 5.36 -15.69
C ASN A 126 9.76 6.04 -15.37
N PHE A 127 10.33 5.66 -14.23
CA PHE A 127 11.55 6.23 -13.67
C PHE A 127 12.72 5.24 -13.66
N ALA A 128 12.71 4.21 -14.51
CA ALA A 128 13.73 3.16 -14.54
C ALA A 128 15.16 3.64 -14.87
N GLU A 129 15.33 4.90 -15.26
CA GLU A 129 16.66 5.52 -15.43
C GLU A 129 17.25 6.04 -14.11
N MET A 130 16.46 6.08 -13.03
CA MET A 130 16.93 6.43 -11.68
C MET A 130 17.67 5.26 -11.03
N SER A 131 18.67 5.57 -10.24
CA SER A 131 19.23 4.63 -9.26
C SER A 131 18.45 4.71 -7.96
N GLU A 132 18.49 3.66 -7.16
CA GLU A 132 17.99 3.69 -5.77
C GLU A 132 18.77 4.74 -4.96
N ASP A 133 18.05 5.76 -4.48
CA ASP A 133 18.58 6.86 -3.65
C ASP A 133 17.40 7.62 -3.03
N PRO A 134 17.43 7.97 -1.73
CA PRO A 134 16.32 8.68 -1.04
C PRO A 134 15.92 10.04 -1.63
N ALA A 135 16.70 10.59 -2.56
CA ALA A 135 16.36 11.81 -3.29
C ALA A 135 15.61 11.55 -4.60
N HIS A 136 15.55 10.31 -5.09
CA HIS A 136 15.05 9.91 -6.40
C HIS A 136 13.58 9.48 -6.39
N ARG A 137 12.71 10.34 -5.86
CA ARG A 137 11.25 10.13 -5.88
C ARG A 137 10.72 10.16 -7.31
N GLY A 138 9.64 9.42 -7.58
CA GLY A 138 9.00 9.47 -8.88
C GLY A 138 8.24 10.78 -9.09
N LEU A 139 6.96 10.84 -8.68
CA LEU A 139 6.13 12.04 -8.71
C LEU A 139 6.05 12.66 -7.30
N ALA A 140 6.60 13.86 -7.12
CA ALA A 140 6.50 14.61 -5.86
C ALA A 140 5.37 15.66 -5.94
N VAL A 141 4.30 15.46 -5.15
CA VAL A 141 3.14 16.35 -5.04
C VAL A 141 3.31 17.23 -3.80
N ASN A 142 4.05 18.32 -3.97
CA ASN A 142 4.35 19.27 -2.88
C ASN A 142 3.40 20.49 -2.85
N GLY A 143 2.60 20.70 -3.90
CA GLY A 143 1.51 21.66 -3.92
C GLY A 143 0.30 21.16 -3.12
N ALA A 144 -0.60 22.10 -2.78
CA ALA A 144 -1.84 21.81 -2.08
C ALA A 144 -3.06 21.84 -3.01
N TYR A 145 -4.12 21.11 -2.61
CA TYR A 145 -5.39 21.05 -3.35
C TYR A 145 -5.25 20.56 -4.80
N TRP A 146 -4.37 19.62 -5.05
CA TRP A 146 -4.30 18.89 -6.31
C TRP A 146 -5.26 17.70 -6.33
N HIS A 147 -5.68 17.34 -7.54
CA HIS A 147 -6.34 16.06 -7.83
C HIS A 147 -5.51 15.32 -8.88
N VAL A 148 -4.80 14.28 -8.45
CA VAL A 148 -4.03 13.39 -9.34
C VAL A 148 -4.88 12.15 -9.60
N ASN A 149 -5.16 11.84 -10.87
CA ASN A 149 -6.13 10.80 -11.22
C ASN A 149 -5.69 9.92 -12.40
N GLY A 150 -5.77 8.60 -12.21
CA GLY A 150 -5.73 7.62 -13.30
C GLY A 150 -4.36 7.35 -13.91
N ILE A 151 -3.27 7.61 -13.19
CA ILE A 151 -1.90 7.43 -13.68
C ILE A 151 -1.22 6.23 -13.01
N THR A 152 -0.27 5.63 -13.72
CA THR A 152 0.68 4.65 -13.15
C THR A 152 2.02 5.32 -12.91
N VAL A 153 2.66 5.06 -11.77
CA VAL A 153 4.03 5.48 -11.43
C VAL A 153 4.85 4.26 -11.09
N GLU A 154 5.96 4.08 -11.78
CA GLU A 154 6.77 2.87 -11.63
C GLU A 154 8.27 3.13 -11.71
N HIS A 155 9.06 2.25 -11.05
CA HIS A 155 10.52 2.22 -11.08
C HIS A 155 11.21 3.48 -10.56
N ALA A 156 10.60 4.23 -9.64
CA ALA A 156 11.29 5.33 -8.95
C ALA A 156 12.43 4.78 -8.07
N GLY A 157 13.50 5.56 -7.93
CA GLY A 157 14.64 5.18 -7.10
C GLY A 157 14.40 5.35 -5.59
N ASP A 158 13.26 5.88 -5.21
CA ASP A 158 12.72 6.07 -3.85
C ASP A 158 11.18 5.90 -3.95
N ASN A 159 10.38 6.65 -3.22
CA ASN A 159 8.92 6.56 -3.28
C ASN A 159 8.37 6.77 -4.71
N GLY A 160 7.40 5.97 -5.11
CA GLY A 160 6.71 6.14 -6.39
C GLY A 160 6.00 7.49 -6.47
N ILE A 161 5.06 7.74 -5.54
CA ILE A 161 4.42 9.05 -5.35
C ILE A 161 4.77 9.55 -3.94
N PHE A 162 5.38 10.73 -3.86
CA PHE A 162 5.62 11.43 -2.61
C PHE A 162 4.62 12.57 -2.45
N VAL A 163 3.90 12.62 -1.33
CA VAL A 163 2.91 13.67 -1.03
C VAL A 163 3.43 14.54 0.10
N GLY A 164 4.05 15.67 -0.27
CA GLY A 164 4.56 16.67 0.68
C GLY A 164 3.61 17.85 0.90
N GLY A 165 2.57 17.98 0.07
CA GLY A 165 1.53 19.02 0.19
C GLY A 165 0.30 18.53 0.95
N SER A 166 -0.65 19.44 1.19
CA SER A 166 -1.86 19.17 1.99
C SER A 166 -3.14 19.25 1.16
N ASN A 167 -4.18 18.57 1.63
CA ASN A 167 -5.53 18.61 1.03
C ASN A 167 -5.58 18.09 -0.42
N ASN A 168 -4.66 17.21 -0.81
CA ASN A 168 -4.66 16.60 -2.14
C ASN A 168 -5.59 15.39 -2.21
N ILE A 169 -6.07 15.09 -3.41
CA ILE A 169 -6.76 13.84 -3.74
C ILE A 169 -5.86 13.09 -4.72
N ILE A 170 -5.47 11.88 -4.36
CA ILE A 170 -4.76 10.96 -5.24
C ILE A 170 -5.71 9.80 -5.51
N GLU A 171 -6.22 9.71 -6.73
CA GLU A 171 -7.31 8.80 -7.07
C GLU A 171 -6.97 7.91 -8.26
N ARG A 172 -7.31 6.62 -8.15
CA ARG A 172 -7.14 5.64 -9.24
C ARG A 172 -5.72 5.59 -9.78
N VAL A 173 -4.74 5.76 -8.92
CA VAL A 173 -3.33 5.60 -9.27
C VAL A 173 -2.88 4.18 -9.02
N VAL A 174 -1.87 3.74 -9.79
CA VAL A 174 -1.14 2.51 -9.54
C VAL A 174 0.32 2.89 -9.28
N THR A 175 0.87 2.44 -8.14
CA THR A 175 2.30 2.60 -7.82
C THR A 175 2.94 1.22 -7.71
N ARG A 176 4.03 0.99 -8.48
CA ARG A 176 4.63 -0.36 -8.53
C ARG A 176 6.09 -0.34 -8.88
N PHE A 177 6.82 -1.36 -8.43
CA PHE A 177 8.25 -1.55 -8.73
C PHE A 177 9.14 -0.38 -8.33
N ASN A 178 8.73 0.42 -7.34
CA ASN A 178 9.51 1.53 -6.81
C ASN A 178 10.47 1.01 -5.72
N HIS A 179 11.56 1.74 -5.48
CA HIS A 179 12.61 1.33 -4.55
C HIS A 179 12.43 1.88 -3.12
N ASP A 180 11.22 2.22 -2.73
CA ASP A 180 10.72 2.55 -1.40
C ASP A 180 9.19 2.42 -1.49
N SER A 181 8.43 2.94 -0.52
CA SER A 181 6.97 2.89 -0.49
C SER A 181 6.34 3.36 -1.80
N GLY A 182 5.36 2.63 -2.31
CA GLY A 182 4.67 3.01 -3.54
C GLY A 182 4.08 4.42 -3.47
N LEU A 183 3.44 4.78 -2.34
CA LEU A 183 3.00 6.15 -2.05
C LEU A 183 3.29 6.50 -0.60
N GLN A 184 4.03 7.59 -0.36
CA GLN A 184 4.33 8.09 0.98
C GLN A 184 3.85 9.52 1.19
N ILE A 185 3.20 9.78 2.34
CA ILE A 185 2.85 11.10 2.84
C ILE A 185 3.85 11.47 3.93
N SER A 186 4.67 12.52 3.71
CA SER A 186 5.68 12.97 4.67
C SER A 186 6.11 14.41 4.35
N ARG A 187 6.79 15.08 5.30
CA ARG A 187 7.28 16.47 5.11
C ARG A 187 8.26 16.58 3.95
N ILE A 188 8.26 17.74 3.30
CA ILE A 188 9.11 18.01 2.12
C ILE A 188 10.60 18.06 2.50
N ALA A 189 10.93 18.66 3.64
CA ALA A 189 12.30 18.83 4.12
C ALA A 189 12.42 18.61 5.64
N SER A 190 13.60 18.26 6.10
CA SER A 190 13.87 18.04 7.53
C SER A 190 13.64 19.27 8.41
N THR A 191 13.59 20.45 7.81
CA THR A 191 13.33 21.75 8.47
C THR A 191 11.87 22.17 8.43
N THR A 192 10.98 21.41 7.78
CA THR A 192 9.54 21.71 7.74
C THR A 192 8.96 21.62 9.16
N PRO A 193 8.35 22.69 9.70
CA PRO A 193 7.71 22.68 11.02
C PRO A 193 6.55 21.68 11.09
N ASP A 194 6.23 21.21 12.29
CA ASP A 194 5.20 20.18 12.50
C ASP A 194 3.80 20.63 12.05
N ASP A 195 3.49 21.91 12.20
CA ASP A 195 2.21 22.49 11.79
C ASP A 195 2.09 22.71 10.28
N GLU A 196 3.18 22.51 9.54
CA GLU A 196 3.22 22.54 8.08
C GLU A 196 3.33 21.09 7.46
N TRP A 197 3.29 20.06 8.28
CA TRP A 197 3.33 18.69 7.77
C TRP A 197 2.10 18.37 6.92
N PRO A 198 2.25 17.52 5.86
CA PRO A 198 1.17 17.23 4.92
C PRO A 198 -0.04 16.61 5.61
N ALA A 199 -1.20 17.28 5.49
CA ALA A 199 -2.42 16.99 6.22
C ALA A 199 -3.65 16.98 5.31
N GLY A 200 -4.69 16.24 5.69
CA GLY A 200 -5.98 16.27 4.99
C GLY A 200 -5.95 15.68 3.57
N ASN A 201 -4.97 14.85 3.24
CA ASN A 201 -4.90 14.20 1.94
C ASN A 201 -5.82 12.99 1.88
N LEU A 202 -6.41 12.71 0.73
CA LEU A 202 -7.24 11.56 0.45
C LEU A 202 -6.60 10.71 -0.65
N ILE A 203 -6.22 9.47 -0.30
CA ILE A 203 -5.80 8.44 -1.25
C ILE A 203 -7.01 7.55 -1.50
N LEU A 204 -7.49 7.50 -2.73
CA LEU A 204 -8.80 6.96 -3.09
C LEU A 204 -8.69 5.96 -4.24
N SER A 205 -9.33 4.79 -4.11
CA SER A 205 -9.50 3.81 -5.19
C SER A 205 -8.18 3.47 -5.93
N SER A 206 -7.09 3.36 -5.19
CA SER A 206 -5.73 3.25 -5.71
C SER A 206 -5.08 1.91 -5.33
N GLU A 207 -4.11 1.47 -6.13
CA GLU A 207 -3.41 0.20 -5.98
C GLU A 207 -1.90 0.46 -5.81
N SER A 208 -1.26 -0.30 -4.91
CA SER A 208 0.18 -0.26 -4.70
C SER A 208 0.73 -1.67 -4.56
N HIS A 209 1.70 -2.05 -5.43
CA HIS A 209 2.21 -3.42 -5.44
C HIS A 209 3.63 -3.55 -5.98
N ASP A 210 4.29 -4.64 -5.59
CA ASP A 210 5.64 -5.01 -6.06
C ASP A 210 6.68 -3.90 -5.85
N ASN A 211 6.54 -3.07 -4.81
CA ASN A 211 7.57 -2.13 -4.42
C ASN A 211 8.62 -2.86 -3.56
N ALA A 212 9.90 -2.58 -3.82
CA ALA A 212 11.01 -3.27 -3.17
C ALA A 212 12.29 -2.43 -3.22
N ASP A 213 12.84 -2.13 -2.06
CA ASP A 213 14.16 -1.56 -1.86
C ASP A 213 15.24 -2.65 -1.69
N SER A 214 16.50 -2.25 -1.69
CA SER A 214 17.62 -3.20 -1.69
C SER A 214 17.84 -3.90 -0.35
N ASP A 215 17.42 -3.31 0.78
CA ASP A 215 17.49 -3.93 2.11
C ASP A 215 16.14 -4.55 2.55
N GLY A 216 15.06 -4.22 1.88
CA GLY A 216 13.75 -4.84 2.06
C GLY A 216 12.99 -4.38 3.30
N GLU A 217 13.36 -3.27 3.91
CA GLU A 217 12.79 -2.82 5.19
C GLU A 217 11.89 -1.57 5.07
N ASP A 218 11.91 -0.85 3.93
CA ASP A 218 11.24 0.45 3.79
C ASP A 218 10.17 0.50 2.68
N ALA A 219 10.15 -0.47 1.75
CA ALA A 219 9.27 -0.45 0.59
C ALA A 219 7.88 -1.02 0.86
N ASP A 220 7.03 -0.18 1.43
CA ASP A 220 5.62 -0.46 1.70
C ASP A 220 4.73 -0.22 0.47
N GLY A 221 3.48 -0.67 0.54
CA GLY A 221 2.46 -0.24 -0.41
C GLY A 221 2.10 1.23 -0.22
N PHE A 222 1.62 1.58 0.95
CA PHE A 222 1.23 2.94 1.33
C PHE A 222 1.83 3.32 2.66
N ALA A 223 2.33 4.54 2.77
CA ALA A 223 2.85 5.07 4.01
C ALA A 223 2.31 6.47 4.33
N SER A 224 2.01 6.72 5.61
CA SER A 224 1.84 8.05 6.18
C SER A 224 2.67 8.04 7.45
N LYS A 225 3.99 8.20 7.30
CA LYS A 225 4.96 7.87 8.35
C LYS A 225 5.92 9.00 8.66
N LEU A 226 6.52 8.95 9.84
CA LEU A 226 7.57 9.81 10.36
C LEU A 226 7.16 11.27 10.61
N THR A 227 6.57 11.94 9.62
CA THR A 227 6.34 13.40 9.64
C THR A 227 5.12 13.78 8.80
N SER A 228 3.98 13.20 9.09
CA SER A 228 2.70 13.52 8.46
C SER A 228 1.74 14.16 9.46
N GLY A 229 1.00 15.17 8.99
CA GLY A 229 -0.02 15.88 9.76
C GLY A 229 -1.35 15.12 9.85
N PRO A 230 -2.35 15.65 10.56
CA PRO A 230 -3.60 14.96 10.82
C PRO A 230 -4.54 14.92 9.61
N GLY A 231 -5.47 13.95 9.63
CA GLY A 231 -6.59 13.89 8.70
C GLY A 231 -6.27 13.30 7.32
N ASN A 232 -5.13 12.63 7.17
CA ASN A 232 -4.85 11.84 5.99
C ASN A 232 -5.74 10.59 5.98
N VAL A 233 -6.31 10.25 4.83
CA VAL A 233 -7.28 9.15 4.66
C VAL A 233 -6.86 8.27 3.49
N PHE A 234 -6.83 6.97 3.72
CA PHE A 234 -6.78 5.93 2.69
C PHE A 234 -8.14 5.25 2.63
N ARG A 235 -8.78 5.27 1.45
CA ARG A 235 -10.11 4.69 1.25
C ARG A 235 -10.19 3.95 -0.06
N TYR A 236 -10.79 2.74 -0.04
CA TYR A 236 -10.90 1.88 -1.21
C TYR A 236 -9.54 1.63 -1.87
N THR A 237 -8.51 1.44 -1.06
CA THR A 237 -7.15 1.24 -1.54
C THR A 237 -6.73 -0.22 -1.40
N VAL A 238 -5.88 -0.69 -2.30
CA VAL A 238 -5.39 -2.07 -2.31
C VAL A 238 -3.88 -2.07 -2.28
N SER A 239 -3.28 -2.70 -1.27
CA SER A 239 -1.85 -2.92 -1.16
C SER A 239 -1.55 -4.41 -1.20
N HIS A 240 -0.65 -4.83 -2.09
CA HIS A 240 -0.30 -6.24 -2.19
C HIS A 240 1.09 -6.48 -2.75
N ASN A 241 1.68 -7.60 -2.35
CA ASN A 241 2.96 -8.06 -2.87
C ASN A 241 4.08 -7.01 -2.79
N ASN A 242 4.06 -6.12 -1.79
CA ASN A 242 5.21 -5.28 -1.48
C ASN A 242 6.20 -6.07 -0.61
N ILE A 243 7.48 -5.70 -0.66
CA ILE A 243 8.53 -6.48 0.02
C ILE A 243 8.45 -6.35 1.54
N ASP A 244 7.93 -5.22 2.05
CA ASP A 244 7.71 -4.98 3.47
C ASP A 244 6.21 -4.91 3.80
N ASP A 245 5.68 -3.83 4.31
CA ASP A 245 4.31 -3.72 4.81
C ASP A 245 3.29 -3.31 3.75
N GLY A 246 2.02 -3.63 3.96
CA GLY A 246 0.93 -3.09 3.16
C GLY A 246 0.69 -1.60 3.43
N TRP A 247 0.59 -1.24 4.71
CA TRP A 247 0.57 0.14 5.22
C TRP A 247 1.58 0.30 6.33
N ASP A 248 2.37 1.39 6.28
CA ASP A 248 3.23 1.80 7.38
C ASP A 248 2.85 3.20 7.90
N LEU A 249 2.48 3.26 9.19
CA LEU A 249 2.19 4.48 9.94
C LEU A 249 3.27 4.72 11.01
N TYR A 250 4.53 4.41 10.72
CA TYR A 250 5.63 4.44 11.67
C TYR A 250 5.86 5.84 12.25
N THR A 251 6.01 5.88 13.56
CA THR A 251 6.46 7.04 14.32
C THR A 251 7.87 6.82 14.83
N LYS A 252 8.63 7.89 14.99
CA LYS A 252 10.02 7.84 15.45
C LYS A 252 10.26 8.85 16.55
N THR A 253 11.00 8.46 17.57
CA THR A 253 11.33 9.31 18.74
C THR A 253 11.96 10.65 18.31
N ASP A 254 12.78 10.65 17.27
CA ASP A 254 13.46 11.85 16.78
C ASP A 254 12.51 12.92 16.19
N THR A 255 11.36 12.50 15.67
CA THR A 255 10.37 13.39 15.04
C THR A 255 9.08 13.52 15.85
N GLY A 256 8.83 12.61 16.79
CA GLY A 256 7.63 12.60 17.59
C GLY A 256 6.40 11.96 16.89
N PRO A 257 5.20 12.21 17.40
CA PRO A 257 3.98 11.62 16.87
C PRO A 257 3.61 12.22 15.50
N ILE A 258 3.10 11.37 14.61
CA ILE A 258 2.37 11.82 13.41
C ILE A 258 0.93 12.20 13.76
N GLY A 259 0.23 12.87 12.86
CA GLY A 259 -1.21 13.10 13.00
C GLY A 259 -2.01 11.79 12.85
N PRO A 260 -3.21 11.67 13.46
CA PRO A 260 -4.08 10.53 13.26
C PRO A 260 -4.45 10.32 11.79
N VAL A 261 -4.33 9.07 11.34
CA VAL A 261 -4.64 8.61 9.99
C VAL A 261 -5.91 7.75 10.03
N THR A 262 -6.73 7.84 8.99
CA THR A 262 -7.86 6.93 8.76
C THR A 262 -7.54 5.97 7.63
N ILE A 263 -7.68 4.66 7.86
CA ILE A 263 -7.64 3.63 6.81
C ILE A 263 -9.00 2.93 6.83
N GLU A 264 -9.71 2.99 5.72
CA GLU A 264 -11.06 2.44 5.66
C GLU A 264 -11.40 1.79 4.32
N ASP A 265 -12.25 0.76 4.36
CA ASP A 265 -12.76 0.08 3.17
C ASP A 265 -11.64 -0.42 2.22
N SER A 266 -10.51 -0.86 2.76
CA SER A 266 -9.28 -1.15 2.03
C SER A 266 -8.83 -2.60 2.21
N LEU A 267 -7.98 -3.08 1.29
CA LEU A 267 -7.49 -4.46 1.25
C LEU A 267 -5.95 -4.49 1.28
N SER A 268 -5.41 -5.30 2.19
CA SER A 268 -3.98 -5.64 2.27
C SER A 268 -3.80 -7.14 2.10
N TYR A 269 -3.03 -7.60 1.09
CA TYR A 269 -2.78 -9.03 0.97
C TYR A 269 -1.43 -9.37 0.36
N GLY A 270 -0.85 -10.50 0.79
CA GLY A 270 0.37 -11.03 0.22
C GLY A 270 1.62 -10.16 0.37
N ASN A 271 1.60 -9.13 1.26
CA ASN A 271 2.79 -8.32 1.51
C ASN A 271 3.84 -9.12 2.27
N GLY A 272 5.12 -8.80 2.04
CA GLY A 272 6.27 -9.59 2.44
C GLY A 272 6.74 -10.58 1.36
N THR A 273 6.00 -10.69 0.26
CA THR A 273 6.34 -11.54 -0.88
C THR A 273 5.94 -10.87 -2.18
N LEU A 274 6.90 -10.57 -3.04
CA LEU A 274 6.64 -10.00 -4.35
C LEU A 274 5.88 -10.97 -5.26
N SER A 275 5.26 -10.46 -6.32
CA SER A 275 4.49 -11.29 -7.26
C SER A 275 5.34 -12.33 -8.01
N ASP A 276 6.66 -12.13 -8.09
CA ASP A 276 7.61 -13.09 -8.67
C ASP A 276 8.04 -14.19 -7.69
N GLY A 277 7.58 -14.13 -6.43
CA GLY A 277 7.90 -15.06 -5.36
C GLY A 277 9.13 -14.70 -4.53
N THR A 278 9.74 -13.55 -4.74
CA THR A 278 10.82 -13.02 -3.88
C THR A 278 10.25 -12.72 -2.49
N VAL A 279 10.88 -13.29 -1.46
CA VAL A 279 10.50 -13.09 -0.05
C VAL A 279 11.64 -12.38 0.67
N ASN A 280 11.33 -11.34 1.41
CA ASN A 280 12.25 -10.77 2.39
C ASN A 280 11.96 -11.36 3.78
N ALA A 281 12.96 -12.04 4.37
CA ALA A 281 12.83 -12.62 5.71
C ALA A 281 13.08 -11.60 6.83
N ASP A 282 13.70 -10.47 6.50
CA ASP A 282 14.14 -9.46 7.47
C ASP A 282 13.13 -8.30 7.64
N GLY A 283 12.25 -8.06 6.65
CA GLY A 283 11.18 -7.05 6.71
C GLY A 283 10.05 -7.40 7.68
N ASP A 284 9.26 -6.40 8.04
CA ASP A 284 8.14 -6.53 8.98
C ASP A 284 6.95 -7.29 8.38
N ARG A 285 6.68 -7.14 7.08
CA ARG A 285 5.75 -7.91 6.26
C ARG A 285 4.30 -7.94 6.76
N ASN A 286 3.86 -6.87 7.42
CA ASN A 286 2.51 -6.79 7.95
C ASN A 286 1.49 -6.32 6.89
N GLY A 287 0.22 -6.60 7.12
CA GLY A 287 -0.86 -5.96 6.36
C GLY A 287 -0.99 -4.48 6.70
N PHE A 288 -1.15 -4.17 7.98
CA PHE A 288 -1.32 -2.82 8.51
C PHE A 288 -0.44 -2.62 9.74
N LYS A 289 0.65 -1.86 9.61
CA LYS A 289 1.56 -1.46 10.68
C LYS A 289 1.18 -0.07 11.19
N LEU A 290 0.72 0.02 12.45
CA LEU A 290 -0.03 1.17 12.96
C LEU A 290 0.75 1.97 14.01
N GLY A 291 2.07 2.09 13.88
CA GLY A 291 2.86 2.90 14.78
C GLY A 291 4.34 2.52 14.88
N GLY A 292 5.01 3.06 15.88
CA GLY A 292 6.42 2.82 16.20
C GLY A 292 6.87 3.53 17.48
N ASP A 293 8.03 3.14 18.00
CA ASP A 293 8.79 3.80 19.08
C ASP A 293 7.99 4.10 20.37
N ASP A 294 6.96 3.31 20.70
CA ASP A 294 6.08 3.52 21.87
C ASP A 294 5.39 4.92 21.88
N ILE A 295 5.14 5.51 20.71
CA ILE A 295 4.50 6.81 20.55
C ILE A 295 2.99 6.64 20.33
N GLU A 296 2.18 7.34 21.13
CA GLU A 296 0.72 7.27 21.06
C GLU A 296 0.18 8.06 19.86
N VAL A 297 -0.61 7.40 19.00
CA VAL A 297 -1.39 8.02 17.92
C VAL A 297 -2.74 7.32 17.80
N ASP A 298 -3.83 8.06 17.80
CA ASP A 298 -5.19 7.54 17.79
C ASP A 298 -5.71 7.36 16.36
N HIS A 299 -5.20 6.38 15.63
CA HIS A 299 -5.64 6.06 14.26
C HIS A 299 -7.06 5.50 14.23
N ILE A 300 -7.73 5.65 13.08
CA ILE A 300 -9.02 5.03 12.77
C ILE A 300 -8.82 3.99 11.69
N VAL A 301 -9.03 2.72 12.02
CA VAL A 301 -8.84 1.58 11.13
C VAL A 301 -10.13 0.78 11.08
N ARG A 302 -10.87 0.91 9.98
CA ARG A 302 -12.22 0.34 9.92
C ARG A 302 -12.61 -0.20 8.56
N ARG A 303 -13.36 -1.32 8.57
CA ARG A 303 -13.86 -1.98 7.34
C ARG A 303 -12.76 -2.32 6.35
N ASN A 304 -11.63 -2.82 6.88
CA ASN A 304 -10.51 -3.26 6.06
C ASN A 304 -10.39 -4.79 6.09
N ILE A 305 -9.76 -5.33 5.07
CA ILE A 305 -9.43 -6.75 4.98
C ILE A 305 -7.91 -6.91 4.94
N ALA A 306 -7.36 -7.75 5.84
CA ALA A 306 -5.97 -8.23 5.80
C ALA A 306 -5.97 -9.72 5.47
N TYR A 307 -5.32 -10.13 4.38
CA TYR A 307 -5.35 -11.50 3.90
C TYR A 307 -3.96 -11.99 3.50
N ASP A 308 -3.50 -13.10 4.09
CA ASP A 308 -2.27 -13.82 3.67
C ASP A 308 -1.02 -12.91 3.60
N ASN A 309 -0.84 -11.99 4.55
CA ASN A 309 0.39 -11.20 4.67
C ASN A 309 1.45 -11.99 5.44
N GLY A 310 2.73 -11.69 5.17
CA GLY A 310 3.87 -12.46 5.63
C GLY A 310 4.17 -12.40 7.13
N HIS A 311 3.41 -11.61 7.92
CA HIS A 311 3.55 -11.55 9.37
C HIS A 311 2.20 -11.31 10.05
N HIS A 312 1.87 -10.08 10.43
CA HIS A 312 0.59 -9.77 11.07
C HIS A 312 -0.42 -9.15 10.09
N GLY A 313 -1.71 -9.42 10.28
CA GLY A 313 -2.76 -8.71 9.54
C GLY A 313 -2.85 -7.24 9.96
N PHE A 314 -3.09 -7.02 11.25
CA PHE A 314 -3.11 -5.70 11.90
C PHE A 314 -2.18 -5.72 13.11
N THR A 315 -1.21 -4.82 13.16
CA THR A 315 -0.33 -4.67 14.32
C THR A 315 -0.31 -3.24 14.84
N TYR A 316 -0.36 -3.10 16.18
CA TYR A 316 -0.19 -1.81 16.83
C TYR A 316 1.25 -1.27 16.67
N ASN A 317 2.19 -2.15 16.39
CA ASN A 317 3.63 -1.88 16.24
C ASN A 317 4.17 -0.86 17.26
N SER A 318 4.04 -1.19 18.55
CA SER A 318 4.42 -0.33 19.68
C SER A 318 3.63 0.99 19.85
N ASN A 319 2.52 1.21 19.13
CA ASN A 319 1.63 2.36 19.36
C ASN A 319 0.64 2.08 20.51
N PRO A 320 0.80 2.65 21.72
CA PRO A 320 -0.08 2.39 22.85
C PRO A 320 -1.34 3.28 22.88
N GLY A 321 -1.61 4.04 21.83
CA GLY A 321 -2.71 4.99 21.71
C GLY A 321 -4.12 4.36 21.75
N SER A 322 -5.12 5.21 21.73
CA SER A 322 -6.54 4.83 21.75
C SER A 322 -7.10 4.69 20.33
N MET A 323 -6.49 3.83 19.51
CA MET A 323 -6.96 3.59 18.14
C MET A 323 -8.39 3.04 18.12
N THR A 324 -9.16 3.43 17.10
CA THR A 324 -10.45 2.79 16.78
C THR A 324 -10.23 1.72 15.73
N VAL A 325 -10.40 0.45 16.11
CA VAL A 325 -10.24 -0.72 15.25
C VAL A 325 -11.58 -1.43 15.14
N SER A 326 -12.32 -1.19 14.06
CA SER A 326 -13.70 -1.68 13.95
C SER A 326 -14.05 -2.25 12.59
N ASP A 327 -14.90 -3.27 12.59
CA ASP A 327 -15.46 -3.88 11.40
C ASP A 327 -14.36 -4.41 10.43
N ASN A 328 -13.17 -4.75 10.94
CA ASN A 328 -12.10 -5.29 10.10
C ASN A 328 -12.16 -6.82 10.05
N VAL A 329 -11.71 -7.36 8.95
CA VAL A 329 -11.57 -8.80 8.71
C VAL A 329 -10.10 -9.13 8.51
N SER A 330 -9.61 -10.15 9.20
CA SER A 330 -8.21 -10.58 9.10
C SER A 330 -8.13 -12.10 8.96
N ILE A 331 -7.46 -12.57 7.90
CA ILE A 331 -7.51 -13.96 7.48
C ILE A 331 -6.11 -14.46 7.14
N ASP A 332 -5.71 -15.60 7.71
CA ASP A 332 -4.54 -16.40 7.34
C ASP A 332 -3.20 -15.63 7.27
N ASN A 333 -3.04 -14.51 7.99
CA ASN A 333 -1.74 -13.85 8.07
C ASN A 333 -0.76 -14.73 8.87
N GLU A 334 0.52 -14.72 8.53
CA GLU A 334 1.47 -15.77 8.96
C GLU A 334 1.54 -15.93 10.47
N GLU A 335 1.73 -14.87 11.28
CA GLU A 335 1.79 -15.00 12.73
C GLU A 335 0.44 -14.74 13.41
N ARG A 336 -0.07 -13.50 13.40
CA ARG A 336 -1.36 -13.14 14.01
C ARG A 336 -2.21 -12.32 13.06
N ASN A 337 -3.50 -12.54 13.12
CA ASN A 337 -4.44 -11.68 12.40
C ASN A 337 -4.57 -10.31 13.08
N PHE A 338 -4.58 -10.27 14.44
CA PHE A 338 -4.52 -9.04 15.21
C PHE A 338 -3.43 -9.15 16.28
N SER A 339 -2.50 -8.18 16.31
CA SER A 339 -1.35 -8.14 17.23
C SER A 339 -1.27 -6.79 17.95
N PHE A 340 -1.95 -6.68 19.10
CA PHE A 340 -2.00 -5.49 19.95
C PHE A 340 -1.60 -5.86 21.37
N ASP A 341 -0.35 -5.63 21.71
CA ASP A 341 0.28 -6.09 22.94
C ASP A 341 0.16 -5.11 24.09
N LYS A 342 -0.25 -3.85 23.81
CA LYS A 342 -0.29 -2.76 24.77
C LYS A 342 -1.28 -1.69 24.28
N GLY A 343 -1.67 -0.79 25.14
CA GLY A 343 -2.47 0.39 24.79
C GLY A 343 -3.92 0.31 25.19
N THR A 344 -4.68 1.29 24.71
CA THR A 344 -6.10 1.49 25.07
C THR A 344 -7.02 1.49 23.85
N SER A 345 -6.58 0.86 22.76
CA SER A 345 -7.36 0.73 21.53
C SER A 345 -8.73 0.12 21.76
N VAL A 346 -9.72 0.58 20.99
CA VAL A 346 -11.11 0.15 21.07
C VAL A 346 -11.44 -0.76 19.90
N PHE A 347 -11.81 -2.02 20.20
CA PHE A 347 -12.12 -3.04 19.20
C PHE A 347 -13.61 -3.32 19.14
N ARG A 348 -14.23 -3.18 17.96
CA ARG A 348 -15.66 -3.46 17.74
C ARG A 348 -15.86 -4.22 16.43
N ASN A 349 -16.65 -5.28 16.50
CA ASN A 349 -17.13 -6.05 15.34
C ASN A 349 -16.03 -6.61 14.41
N ASN A 350 -14.79 -6.79 14.88
CA ASN A 350 -13.73 -7.37 14.07
C ASN A 350 -13.89 -8.89 13.92
N THR A 351 -13.42 -9.44 12.82
CA THR A 351 -13.47 -10.88 12.52
C THR A 351 -12.07 -11.38 12.17
N SER A 352 -11.66 -12.47 12.82
CA SER A 352 -10.40 -13.15 12.59
C SER A 352 -10.66 -14.61 12.23
N CYS A 353 -10.07 -15.06 11.10
CA CYS A 353 -10.27 -16.39 10.56
C CYS A 353 -8.95 -17.04 10.15
N ARG A 354 -8.89 -18.39 10.23
CA ARG A 354 -7.76 -19.18 9.74
C ARG A 354 -8.23 -20.45 9.06
N SER A 355 -7.60 -20.78 7.95
CA SER A 355 -7.78 -22.09 7.28
C SER A 355 -7.04 -23.23 7.98
N GLY A 356 -6.03 -22.91 8.81
CA GLY A 356 -5.18 -23.84 9.53
C GLY A 356 -4.95 -23.44 10.99
N SER A 357 -3.88 -24.00 11.58
CA SER A 357 -3.40 -23.60 12.91
C SER A 357 -2.61 -22.27 12.81
N GLY A 358 -2.53 -21.54 13.90
CA GLY A 358 -1.74 -20.30 13.97
C GLY A 358 -1.68 -19.74 15.38
N SER A 359 -1.00 -18.62 15.56
CA SER A 359 -0.93 -17.92 16.84
C SER A 359 -2.28 -17.28 17.16
N ASN A 360 -2.68 -17.33 18.44
CA ASN A 360 -3.86 -16.62 18.91
C ASN A 360 -3.70 -15.12 18.73
N ASP A 361 -4.80 -14.46 18.39
CA ASP A 361 -4.84 -13.00 18.38
C ASP A 361 -4.53 -12.43 19.75
N LYS A 362 -3.93 -11.26 19.77
CA LYS A 362 -3.63 -10.49 20.97
C LYS A 362 -4.19 -9.08 20.81
N THR A 363 -5.16 -8.72 21.65
CA THR A 363 -5.93 -7.49 21.53
C THR A 363 -6.08 -6.85 22.91
N ILE A 364 -4.95 -6.27 23.41
CA ILE A 364 -4.97 -5.50 24.64
C ILE A 364 -5.64 -4.14 24.39
N GLY A 365 -6.68 -3.85 25.17
CA GLY A 365 -7.51 -2.65 25.03
C GLY A 365 -8.97 -2.92 25.43
N ASP A 366 -9.89 -2.11 24.92
CA ASP A 366 -11.34 -2.26 25.15
C ASP A 366 -11.97 -3.08 24.01
N ALA A 367 -12.03 -4.39 24.18
CA ALA A 367 -12.65 -5.34 23.27
C ALA A 367 -13.93 -5.92 23.88
N ASP A 368 -15.08 -5.76 23.22
CA ASP A 368 -16.36 -6.35 23.64
C ASP A 368 -16.71 -7.64 22.89
N GLY A 369 -17.85 -8.23 23.23
CA GLY A 369 -18.34 -9.47 22.64
C GLY A 369 -18.84 -9.36 21.19
N SER A 370 -18.77 -8.19 20.58
CA SER A 370 -19.05 -8.03 19.15
C SER A 370 -17.92 -8.56 18.27
N ASN A 371 -16.69 -8.71 18.81
CA ASN A 371 -15.54 -9.21 18.09
C ASN A 371 -15.52 -10.74 18.03
N GLN A 372 -14.97 -11.28 16.97
CA GLN A 372 -14.68 -12.69 16.77
C GLN A 372 -13.19 -12.88 16.50
N PHE A 373 -12.36 -12.83 17.54
CA PHE A 373 -10.93 -13.06 17.43
C PHE A 373 -10.57 -14.54 17.41
N TRP A 374 -9.47 -14.88 16.70
CA TRP A 374 -8.94 -16.24 16.68
C TRP A 374 -8.30 -16.59 18.03
N THR A 375 -8.80 -17.66 18.64
CA THR A 375 -8.29 -18.24 19.89
C THR A 375 -8.10 -19.76 19.78
N GLY A 376 -7.76 -20.27 18.59
CA GLY A 376 -7.55 -21.69 18.28
C GLY A 376 -8.66 -22.33 17.44
N SER A 377 -9.72 -21.61 17.10
CA SER A 377 -10.79 -22.08 16.22
C SER A 377 -11.55 -20.93 15.58
N ASN A 378 -12.08 -21.16 14.38
CA ASN A 378 -12.95 -20.22 13.69
C ASN A 378 -14.31 -20.08 14.39
N GLY A 379 -14.80 -18.86 14.46
CA GLY A 379 -16.18 -18.59 14.80
C GLY A 379 -17.09 -18.65 13.56
N SER A 380 -18.40 -18.40 13.78
CA SER A 380 -19.42 -18.58 12.73
C SER A 380 -19.31 -17.62 11.53
N ARG A 381 -18.65 -16.45 11.70
CA ARG A 381 -18.51 -15.47 10.60
C ARG A 381 -17.52 -15.96 9.53
N CYS A 382 -16.58 -16.85 9.87
CA CYS A 382 -15.53 -17.27 8.95
C CYS A 382 -16.05 -18.00 7.72
N SER A 383 -17.23 -18.59 7.77
CA SER A 383 -17.84 -19.23 6.58
C SER A 383 -18.20 -18.27 5.45
N ALA A 384 -18.19 -16.96 5.69
CA ALA A 384 -18.37 -15.95 4.65
C ALA A 384 -17.11 -15.73 3.81
N TYR A 385 -15.95 -16.18 4.30
CA TYR A 385 -14.63 -15.96 3.70
C TYR A 385 -14.01 -17.23 3.15
N ASP A 386 -14.85 -18.22 2.78
CA ASP A 386 -14.40 -19.48 2.20
C ASP A 386 -14.16 -19.32 0.68
N GLY A 387 -13.10 -19.95 0.17
CA GLY A 387 -12.77 -19.97 -1.25
C GLY A 387 -11.71 -18.94 -1.66
N ALA A 388 -11.47 -18.83 -2.96
CA ALA A 388 -10.47 -17.90 -3.49
C ALA A 388 -10.92 -16.44 -3.33
N MET A 389 -10.00 -15.60 -2.85
CA MET A 389 -10.20 -14.16 -2.82
C MET A 389 -9.98 -13.57 -4.21
N ASP A 390 -10.81 -12.62 -4.60
CA ASP A 390 -10.64 -11.76 -5.77
C ASP A 390 -11.14 -10.35 -5.45
N TRP A 391 -10.68 -9.34 -6.19
CA TRP A 391 -11.09 -7.97 -5.96
C TRP A 391 -11.13 -7.14 -7.24
N SER A 392 -11.89 -6.06 -7.24
CA SER A 392 -11.96 -5.09 -8.33
C SER A 392 -12.45 -3.74 -7.83
N PHE A 393 -12.18 -2.67 -8.59
CA PHE A 393 -12.85 -1.39 -8.39
C PHE A 393 -14.14 -1.34 -9.20
N ALA A 394 -15.25 -0.98 -8.55
CA ALA A 394 -16.48 -0.64 -9.22
C ALA A 394 -16.35 0.66 -10.04
N SER A 395 -17.32 0.95 -10.91
CA SER A 395 -17.27 2.12 -11.80
C SER A 395 -17.24 3.46 -11.03
N ASP A 396 -17.83 3.51 -9.87
CA ASP A 396 -17.80 4.67 -8.95
C ASP A 396 -16.55 4.72 -8.04
N GLY A 397 -15.66 3.72 -8.15
CA GLY A 397 -14.38 3.68 -7.47
C GLY A 397 -14.37 2.92 -6.16
N HIS A 398 -15.51 2.45 -5.63
CA HIS A 398 -15.46 1.65 -4.41
C HIS A 398 -14.84 0.27 -4.66
N LEU A 399 -14.18 -0.27 -3.64
CA LEU A 399 -13.53 -1.56 -3.67
C LEU A 399 -14.56 -2.68 -3.45
N VAL A 400 -14.58 -3.64 -4.35
CA VAL A 400 -15.36 -4.87 -4.24
C VAL A 400 -14.40 -6.02 -3.97
N VAL A 401 -14.59 -6.75 -2.87
CA VAL A 401 -13.81 -7.96 -2.54
C VAL A 401 -14.76 -9.16 -2.50
N THR A 402 -14.34 -10.26 -3.08
CA THR A 402 -15.12 -11.51 -3.08
C THR A 402 -14.33 -12.67 -2.51
N PHE A 403 -15.00 -13.63 -1.88
CA PHE A 403 -14.47 -14.93 -1.52
C PHE A 403 -15.36 -16.00 -2.14
N GLY A 404 -14.75 -16.95 -2.88
CA GLY A 404 -15.51 -17.97 -3.62
C GLY A 404 -16.53 -17.37 -4.60
N GLY A 405 -16.28 -16.14 -5.09
CA GLY A 405 -17.18 -15.40 -6.00
C GLY A 405 -18.36 -14.72 -5.31
N THR A 406 -18.42 -14.70 -3.97
CA THR A 406 -19.43 -13.96 -3.21
C THR A 406 -18.82 -12.68 -2.65
N GLU A 407 -19.45 -11.53 -2.92
CA GLU A 407 -19.02 -10.24 -2.38
C GLU A 407 -19.12 -10.23 -0.84
N VAL A 408 -18.08 -9.72 -0.20
CA VAL A 408 -18.04 -9.57 1.25
C VAL A 408 -17.88 -8.09 1.62
N THR A 409 -18.54 -7.71 2.70
CA THR A 409 -18.36 -6.42 3.37
C THR A 409 -17.77 -6.70 4.74
N PRO A 410 -16.67 -6.08 5.11
CA PRO A 410 -16.08 -6.21 6.45
C PRO A 410 -17.00 -5.75 7.58
#